data_094a07bce8c43400926388ff0fa0022e
#
_entry.id   094a07bce8c43400926388ff0fa0022e
#
_cell.length_a   1.000
_cell.length_b   1.000
_cell.length_c   1.000
_cell.angle_alpha   90.00
_cell.angle_beta   90.00
_cell.angle_gamma   90.00
#
_symmetry.space_group_name_H-M   'P 1'
#
loop_
_entity.id
_entity.type
_entity.pdbx_description
1 polymer ?
#
loop_
_entity_poly.entity_id
_entity_poly.type
_entity_poly.pdbx_seq_one_letter_code
_entity_poly.pdbx_strand_id
1 'polypeptide(L)'
;MVLTHRLLAVSLFAAFALTSQAASAANKTLVFCSEGSPAGFDSAQYTTSTDFDAGAHAVYDQLVEFKRGTLDLVPGLAEKWDESADAKTFTFHLRRGVKFQSTAWFKPTRDFDADDVVFTFKRMIDPNEPFQKAHPVSFPYLTDLGYDKNIASVDKLDDYTVRFTLKTPDVVFVRNIAMEFASIVSAEYAAQLLKQGKPEDLNQKPVGTGAFVFRDYQKDATIRYDANPTYWNRKDVHIDKLVFSITPDAAVRQQKLSSGECQVTSFPRPADIAAAKQDPKLTVLSGVGFNVAYVGYNTTHKPLDNVNVRRALDMAIDKQAIIKTVYEGAATIATNPMPPSQWSYNKALKDAPRDPAKAKELLKEAGFPNGFTITLWAMPVQRGYNPNARLMAQLIQSDWAKIGVKANIVTYEWAEYNKRAKTNGEHDAILYGWLGDNGDPDNWLGTTLGCDAVHGSNMAKWCNRQFDDLLAKARLVTDQNARTKLYEEAQVVFKDRVPYTPLAHANIFQPISKRVHGYLISPLGGHRFDGITFD
;
A
#
# COMPACT_ATOMS: atom_id res chain seq x y z
N MET A 1 102.02 -8.14 -24.56
CA MET A 1 100.76 -8.13 -25.31
C MET A 1 99.73 -8.75 -24.39
N VAL A 2 99.09 -7.98 -23.53
CA VAL A 2 98.10 -8.44 -22.61
C VAL A 2 97.03 -7.33 -22.55
N LEU A 3 95.83 -7.65 -22.96
CA LEU A 3 94.64 -6.76 -22.90
C LEU A 3 93.98 -6.82 -21.55
N THR A 4 93.83 -5.69 -20.88
CA THR A 4 93.07 -5.49 -19.65
C THR A 4 91.62 -5.14 -20.01
N HIS A 5 90.69 -5.97 -19.58
CA HIS A 5 89.23 -5.66 -19.62
C HIS A 5 88.83 -4.96 -18.37
N ARG A 6 88.27 -3.77 -18.47
CA ARG A 6 87.56 -3.07 -17.39
C ARG A 6 86.09 -3.43 -17.47
N LEU A 7 85.55 -4.00 -16.39
CA LEU A 7 84.10 -4.19 -16.14
C LEU A 7 83.50 -2.90 -15.60
N LEU A 8 82.52 -2.35 -16.32
CA LEU A 8 81.61 -1.31 -15.79
C LEU A 8 80.39 -1.99 -15.20
N ALA A 9 80.18 -1.80 -13.87
CA ALA A 9 78.95 -2.16 -13.20
C ALA A 9 77.92 -1.06 -13.40
N VAL A 10 76.82 -1.35 -14.11
CA VAL A 10 75.65 -0.49 -14.22
C VAL A 10 74.62 -0.91 -13.17
N SER A 11 74.41 -0.05 -12.15
CA SER A 11 73.40 -0.23 -11.11
C SER A 11 72.04 0.24 -11.65
N LEU A 12 71.13 -0.71 -11.98
CA LEU A 12 69.72 -0.39 -12.26
C LEU A 12 68.96 -0.20 -10.94
N PHE A 13 68.58 1.05 -10.64
CA PHE A 13 67.57 1.36 -9.63
C PHE A 13 66.18 1.12 -10.25
N ALA A 14 65.54 -0.02 -9.89
CA ALA A 14 64.13 -0.26 -10.20
C ALA A 14 63.26 0.54 -9.20
N ALA A 15 62.71 1.65 -9.63
CA ALA A 15 61.66 2.38 -8.91
C ALA A 15 60.34 1.60 -9.02
N PHE A 16 59.97 0.89 -7.96
CA PHE A 16 58.60 0.34 -7.80
C PHE A 16 57.63 1.50 -7.58
N ALA A 17 56.96 1.95 -8.63
CA ALA A 17 55.80 2.80 -8.52
C ALA A 17 54.63 1.96 -7.95
N LEU A 18 54.33 2.09 -6.65
CA LEU A 18 53.12 1.63 -6.04
C LEU A 18 51.94 2.45 -6.62
N THR A 19 51.36 1.96 -7.69
CA THR A 19 50.05 2.42 -8.12
C THR A 19 49.05 1.90 -7.11
N SER A 20 48.66 2.75 -6.12
CA SER A 20 47.48 2.53 -5.33
C SER A 20 46.27 2.54 -6.28
N GLN A 21 45.86 1.37 -6.75
CA GLN A 21 44.52 1.20 -7.29
C GLN A 21 43.54 1.53 -6.14
N ALA A 22 42.99 2.74 -6.17
CA ALA A 22 41.78 3.03 -5.44
C ALA A 22 40.74 2.02 -5.93
N ALA A 23 40.48 0.99 -5.15
CA ALA A 23 39.39 0.07 -5.39
C ALA A 23 38.13 0.95 -5.44
N SER A 24 37.62 1.18 -6.63
CA SER A 24 36.29 1.80 -6.81
C SER A 24 35.32 0.90 -6.04
N ALA A 25 34.81 1.38 -4.90
CA ALA A 25 33.81 0.66 -4.16
C ALA A 25 32.70 0.30 -5.12
N ALA A 26 32.45 -1.00 -5.30
CA ALA A 26 31.40 -1.46 -6.19
C ALA A 26 30.08 -0.83 -5.76
N ASN A 27 29.35 -0.22 -6.68
CA ASN A 27 28.06 0.40 -6.41
C ASN A 27 27.14 -0.61 -5.71
N LYS A 28 26.66 -0.28 -4.52
CA LYS A 28 25.72 -1.12 -3.75
C LYS A 28 24.34 -1.04 -4.39
N THR A 29 24.01 -2.03 -5.21
CA THR A 29 22.71 -2.13 -5.90
C THR A 29 21.82 -3.12 -5.18
N LEU A 30 20.67 -2.65 -4.66
CA LEU A 30 19.60 -3.49 -4.14
C LEU A 30 18.59 -3.77 -5.24
N VAL A 31 18.31 -5.05 -5.50
CA VAL A 31 17.26 -5.47 -6.42
C VAL A 31 16.08 -6.02 -5.63
N PHE A 32 14.95 -5.38 -5.78
CA PHE A 32 13.65 -5.81 -5.26
C PHE A 32 12.84 -6.47 -6.36
N CYS A 33 12.46 -7.73 -6.20
CA CYS A 33 11.56 -8.41 -7.11
C CYS A 33 10.11 -8.12 -6.72
N SER A 34 9.47 -7.18 -7.43
CA SER A 34 8.07 -6.79 -7.21
C SER A 34 7.09 -7.70 -7.94
N GLU A 35 5.85 -7.74 -7.47
CA GLU A 35 4.79 -8.61 -8.00
C GLU A 35 4.06 -8.03 -9.21
N GLY A 36 4.25 -6.75 -9.53
CA GLY A 36 3.56 -6.11 -10.64
C GLY A 36 4.11 -4.74 -11.00
N SER A 37 3.64 -4.23 -12.12
CA SER A 37 3.87 -2.85 -12.55
C SER A 37 3.02 -1.88 -11.74
N PRO A 38 3.57 -0.75 -11.25
CA PRO A 38 2.74 0.31 -10.71
C PRO A 38 1.87 0.92 -11.82
N ALA A 39 0.69 1.39 -11.46
CA ALA A 39 -0.18 2.15 -12.36
C ALA A 39 0.37 3.57 -12.60
N GLY A 40 1.19 4.07 -11.68
CA GLY A 40 1.90 5.33 -11.78
C GLY A 40 2.68 5.66 -10.50
N PHE A 41 3.17 6.88 -10.42
CA PHE A 41 4.07 7.31 -9.35
C PHE A 41 3.49 8.45 -8.49
N ASP A 42 2.41 9.10 -8.90
CA ASP A 42 1.69 10.08 -8.06
C ASP A 42 0.84 9.35 -7.03
N SER A 43 1.39 9.12 -5.86
CA SER A 43 0.82 8.30 -4.79
C SER A 43 -0.59 8.72 -4.37
N ALA A 44 -0.98 9.98 -4.58
CA ALA A 44 -2.33 10.47 -4.27
C ALA A 44 -3.43 9.81 -5.12
N GLN A 45 -3.08 9.28 -6.30
CA GLN A 45 -4.03 8.67 -7.23
C GLN A 45 -4.30 7.19 -6.96
N TYR A 46 -3.57 6.56 -6.02
CA TYR A 46 -3.58 5.10 -5.82
C TYR A 46 -3.85 4.69 -4.39
N THR A 47 -4.12 3.38 -4.20
CA THR A 47 -4.37 2.77 -2.89
C THR A 47 -3.73 1.38 -2.79
N THR A 48 -2.68 1.10 -3.55
CA THR A 48 -2.04 -0.22 -3.52
C THR A 48 -0.57 -0.13 -3.15
N SER A 49 -0.08 -1.13 -2.40
CA SER A 49 1.34 -1.18 -2.01
C SER A 49 2.28 -1.22 -3.22
N THR A 50 1.85 -1.79 -4.37
CA THR A 50 2.66 -1.79 -5.60
C THR A 50 2.99 -0.36 -6.07
N ASP A 51 1.99 0.54 -6.01
CA ASP A 51 2.17 1.95 -6.39
C ASP A 51 2.94 2.72 -5.33
N PHE A 52 2.68 2.44 -4.04
CA PHE A 52 3.34 3.12 -2.93
C PHE A 52 4.82 2.75 -2.80
N ASP A 53 5.17 1.47 -2.97
CA ASP A 53 6.56 1.03 -2.96
C ASP A 53 7.38 1.72 -4.06
N ALA A 54 6.78 1.89 -5.25
CA ALA A 54 7.44 2.53 -6.39
C ALA A 54 7.47 4.08 -6.27
N GLY A 55 6.43 4.70 -5.74
CA GLY A 55 6.29 6.16 -5.61
C GLY A 55 6.66 6.66 -4.22
N ALA A 56 5.73 6.51 -3.26
CA ALA A 56 5.82 7.10 -1.93
C ALA A 56 7.09 6.70 -1.15
N HIS A 57 7.40 5.41 -1.11
CA HIS A 57 8.51 4.88 -0.32
C HIS A 57 9.89 5.09 -0.96
N ALA A 58 9.94 5.41 -2.25
CA ALA A 58 11.19 5.66 -2.96
C ALA A 58 11.45 7.16 -3.17
N VAL A 59 10.46 7.88 -3.71
CA VAL A 59 10.64 9.21 -4.30
C VAL A 59 10.20 10.35 -3.39
N TYR A 60 9.19 10.13 -2.56
CA TYR A 60 8.52 11.19 -1.79
C TYR A 60 8.75 11.07 -0.28
N ASP A 61 8.39 12.11 0.44
CA ASP A 61 8.19 12.12 1.89
C ASP A 61 6.79 12.72 2.20
N GLN A 62 6.27 12.44 3.40
CA GLN A 62 5.05 13.01 3.96
C GLN A 62 5.38 14.06 5.03
N LEU A 63 4.38 14.84 5.48
CA LEU A 63 4.54 15.76 6.62
C LEU A 63 4.87 15.00 7.91
N VAL A 64 4.15 13.91 8.14
CA VAL A 64 4.31 12.99 9.26
C VAL A 64 4.48 11.60 8.67
N GLU A 65 5.29 10.76 9.28
CA GLU A 65 5.56 9.40 8.80
C GLU A 65 5.28 8.37 9.89
N PHE A 66 5.07 7.12 9.48
CA PHE A 66 5.15 5.99 10.41
C PHE A 66 6.60 5.57 10.58
N LYS A 67 7.01 5.42 11.85
CA LYS A 67 8.33 4.88 12.17
C LYS A 67 8.46 3.47 11.58
N ARG A 68 9.54 3.22 10.86
CA ARG A 68 9.78 1.94 10.19
C ARG A 68 9.52 0.74 11.11
N GLY A 69 8.71 -0.20 10.63
CA GLY A 69 8.35 -1.43 11.36
C GLY A 69 7.36 -1.25 12.51
N THR A 70 6.80 -0.06 12.71
CA THR A 70 5.83 0.22 13.79
C THR A 70 4.61 1.01 13.27
N LEU A 71 3.67 1.31 14.19
CA LEU A 71 2.51 2.19 13.95
C LEU A 71 2.69 3.57 14.64
N ASP A 72 3.89 3.86 15.16
CA ASP A 72 4.18 5.13 15.83
C ASP A 72 4.39 6.23 14.81
N LEU A 73 3.79 7.40 15.04
CA LEU A 73 4.01 8.59 14.23
C LEU A 73 5.35 9.24 14.59
N VAL A 74 6.08 9.67 13.57
CA VAL A 74 7.34 10.41 13.70
C VAL A 74 7.36 11.63 12.76
N PRO A 75 8.16 12.67 13.07
CA PRO A 75 8.39 13.77 12.17
C PRO A 75 8.94 13.35 10.80
N GLY A 76 8.28 13.80 9.73
CA GLY A 76 8.75 13.72 8.34
C GLY A 76 9.23 15.10 7.85
N LEU A 77 8.56 15.66 6.85
CA LEU A 77 8.80 17.03 6.37
C LEU A 77 8.35 18.11 7.37
N ALA A 78 7.45 17.78 8.30
CA ALA A 78 7.18 18.60 9.48
C ALA A 78 8.05 18.12 10.65
N GLU A 79 8.73 19.04 11.33
CA GLU A 79 9.54 18.75 12.53
C GLU A 79 8.65 18.53 13.77
N LYS A 80 7.48 19.17 13.77
CA LYS A 80 6.44 19.04 14.80
C LYS A 80 5.10 19.54 14.25
N TRP A 81 4.04 19.23 14.98
CA TRP A 81 2.69 19.74 14.70
C TRP A 81 1.96 20.04 16.00
N ASP A 82 1.01 20.95 15.92
CA ASP A 82 0.09 21.31 16.99
C ASP A 82 -1.33 20.95 16.56
N GLU A 83 -2.12 20.41 17.49
CA GLU A 83 -3.50 20.01 17.31
C GLU A 83 -4.41 20.78 18.26
N SER A 84 -5.48 21.38 17.74
CA SER A 84 -6.46 22.06 18.58
C SER A 84 -7.27 21.08 19.43
N ALA A 85 -7.72 21.51 20.61
CA ALA A 85 -8.46 20.65 21.55
C ALA A 85 -9.76 20.09 20.96
N ASP A 86 -10.33 20.75 19.95
CA ASP A 86 -11.52 20.30 19.23
C ASP A 86 -11.21 19.45 17.98
N ALA A 87 -9.95 19.09 17.77
CA ALA A 87 -9.47 18.30 16.62
C ALA A 87 -9.94 18.85 15.25
N LYS A 88 -10.04 20.19 15.11
CA LYS A 88 -10.40 20.86 13.84
C LYS A 88 -9.25 21.58 13.19
N THR A 89 -8.24 21.96 13.95
CA THR A 89 -7.13 22.75 13.44
C THR A 89 -5.81 22.06 13.72
N PHE A 90 -5.02 21.88 12.67
CA PHE A 90 -3.72 21.22 12.74
C PHE A 90 -2.67 22.14 12.12
N THR A 91 -1.65 22.52 12.88
CA THR A 91 -0.59 23.41 12.42
C THR A 91 0.73 22.64 12.34
N PHE A 92 1.31 22.56 11.15
CA PHE A 92 2.55 21.86 10.88
C PHE A 92 3.70 22.85 10.73
N HIS A 93 4.80 22.62 11.48
CA HIS A 93 6.03 23.38 11.40
C HIS A 93 7.04 22.63 10.51
N LEU A 94 7.34 23.20 9.35
CA LEU A 94 8.05 22.51 8.28
C LEU A 94 9.56 22.53 8.50
N ARG A 95 10.23 21.46 8.05
CA ARG A 95 11.68 21.33 8.04
C ARG A 95 12.29 22.30 7.03
N ARG A 96 13.39 22.98 7.42
CA ARG A 96 14.13 23.89 6.55
C ARG A 96 15.25 23.17 5.80
N GLY A 97 15.60 23.66 4.62
CA GLY A 97 16.75 23.18 3.84
C GLY A 97 16.55 21.83 3.17
N VAL A 98 15.31 21.33 3.09
CA VAL A 98 14.99 20.10 2.34
C VAL A 98 15.00 20.41 0.86
N LYS A 99 15.75 19.59 0.09
CA LYS A 99 15.91 19.76 -1.36
C LYS A 99 14.97 18.84 -2.12
N PHE A 100 14.30 19.36 -3.16
CA PHE A 100 13.73 18.51 -4.18
C PHE A 100 14.83 17.85 -5.03
N GLN A 101 14.53 16.69 -5.56
CA GLN A 101 15.41 15.91 -6.41
C GLN A 101 15.69 16.64 -7.73
N SER A 102 16.97 16.65 -8.15
CA SER A 102 17.38 17.13 -9.46
C SER A 102 17.41 15.99 -10.46
N THR A 103 16.64 16.09 -11.53
CA THR A 103 16.51 15.07 -12.58
C THR A 103 16.94 15.63 -13.94
N ALA A 104 16.86 14.82 -15.00
CA ALA A 104 17.12 15.29 -16.36
C ALA A 104 16.04 16.27 -16.86
N TRP A 105 14.83 16.18 -16.33
CA TRP A 105 13.65 16.96 -16.76
C TRP A 105 13.25 18.08 -15.80
N PHE A 106 13.83 18.13 -14.58
CA PHE A 106 13.56 19.17 -13.61
C PHE A 106 14.81 19.52 -12.80
N LYS A 107 15.03 20.83 -12.64
CA LYS A 107 16.08 21.41 -11.79
C LYS A 107 15.41 22.36 -10.81
N PRO A 108 15.29 22.00 -9.51
CA PRO A 108 14.67 22.88 -8.52
C PRO A 108 15.46 24.16 -8.37
N THR A 109 14.78 25.30 -8.26
CA THR A 109 15.38 26.63 -8.03
C THR A 109 15.24 27.07 -6.58
N ARG A 110 14.41 26.38 -5.79
CA ARG A 110 14.22 26.61 -4.35
C ARG A 110 14.16 25.30 -3.57
N ASP A 111 14.26 25.41 -2.26
CA ASP A 111 14.02 24.32 -1.33
C ASP A 111 12.51 24.09 -1.15
N PHE A 112 12.15 22.96 -0.52
CA PHE A 112 10.81 22.67 -0.04
C PHE A 112 10.34 23.74 0.95
N ASP A 113 9.11 24.18 0.78
CA ASP A 113 8.43 25.12 1.68
C ASP A 113 6.91 24.90 1.73
N ALA A 114 6.19 25.81 2.36
CA ALA A 114 4.75 25.75 2.57
C ALA A 114 3.94 25.77 1.26
N ASP A 115 4.45 26.35 0.19
CA ASP A 115 3.75 26.37 -1.11
C ASP A 115 3.58 24.98 -1.69
N ASP A 116 4.54 24.07 -1.45
CA ASP A 116 4.46 22.67 -1.89
C ASP A 116 3.36 21.89 -1.16
N VAL A 117 3.25 22.11 0.15
CA VAL A 117 2.19 21.50 0.97
C VAL A 117 0.82 22.01 0.53
N VAL A 118 0.68 23.35 0.40
CA VAL A 118 -0.57 23.98 -0.02
C VAL A 118 -0.98 23.49 -1.41
N PHE A 119 -0.06 23.44 -2.37
CA PHE A 119 -0.32 22.91 -3.71
C PHE A 119 -0.76 21.44 -3.65
N THR A 120 0.00 20.59 -2.92
CA THR A 120 -0.29 19.16 -2.82
C THR A 120 -1.73 18.89 -2.39
N PHE A 121 -2.21 19.57 -1.36
CA PHE A 121 -3.56 19.33 -0.87
C PHE A 121 -4.63 20.10 -1.65
N LYS A 122 -4.35 21.35 -2.10
CA LYS A 122 -5.33 22.11 -2.90
C LYS A 122 -5.68 21.42 -4.21
N ARG A 123 -4.70 20.83 -4.93
CA ARG A 123 -5.02 20.07 -6.15
C ARG A 123 -5.93 18.86 -5.89
N MET A 124 -5.97 18.35 -4.66
CA MET A 124 -6.81 17.21 -4.30
C MET A 124 -8.21 17.63 -3.87
N ILE A 125 -8.37 18.78 -3.19
CA ILE A 125 -9.65 19.22 -2.60
C ILE A 125 -10.40 20.26 -3.44
N ASP A 126 -9.72 20.97 -4.34
CA ASP A 126 -10.33 22.00 -5.16
C ASP A 126 -10.32 21.60 -6.65
N PRO A 127 -11.47 21.24 -7.23
CA PRO A 127 -11.55 20.89 -8.65
C PRO A 127 -11.25 22.06 -9.59
N ASN A 128 -11.22 23.31 -9.10
CA ASN A 128 -10.85 24.51 -9.87
C ASN A 128 -9.38 24.87 -9.77
N GLU A 129 -8.60 24.14 -8.96
CA GLU A 129 -7.15 24.33 -8.91
C GLU A 129 -6.57 24.15 -10.33
N PRO A 130 -5.70 25.05 -10.81
CA PRO A 130 -5.27 25.09 -12.21
C PRO A 130 -4.67 23.78 -12.74
N PHE A 131 -3.88 23.06 -11.91
CA PHE A 131 -3.28 21.79 -12.31
C PHE A 131 -4.34 20.69 -12.41
N GLN A 132 -5.22 20.57 -11.41
CA GLN A 132 -6.34 19.61 -11.41
C GLN A 132 -7.30 19.88 -12.55
N LYS A 133 -7.58 21.15 -12.85
CA LYS A 133 -8.44 21.53 -13.99
C LYS A 133 -7.81 21.17 -15.34
N ALA A 134 -6.49 21.31 -15.49
CA ALA A 134 -5.77 20.96 -16.72
C ALA A 134 -5.64 19.44 -16.91
N HIS A 135 -5.57 18.68 -15.82
CA HIS A 135 -5.43 17.22 -15.83
C HIS A 135 -6.31 16.60 -14.73
N PRO A 136 -7.60 16.48 -14.96
CA PRO A 136 -8.53 15.94 -13.96
C PRO A 136 -8.23 14.48 -13.65
N VAL A 137 -7.93 14.20 -12.38
CA VAL A 137 -7.69 12.86 -11.84
C VAL A 137 -8.45 12.66 -10.54
N SER A 138 -8.66 11.41 -10.14
CA SER A 138 -9.29 11.07 -8.87
C SER A 138 -8.24 10.81 -7.79
N PHE A 139 -8.63 11.09 -6.54
CA PHE A 139 -7.82 10.88 -5.34
C PHE A 139 -8.58 9.97 -4.37
N PRO A 140 -8.49 8.64 -4.56
CA PRO A 140 -9.36 7.68 -3.87
C PRO A 140 -9.30 7.77 -2.35
N TYR A 141 -8.09 7.80 -1.73
CA TYR A 141 -8.00 7.92 -0.28
C TYR A 141 -8.59 9.22 0.27
N LEU A 142 -8.36 10.34 -0.41
CA LEU A 142 -8.93 11.62 0.03
C LEU A 142 -10.47 11.53 0.08
N THR A 143 -11.07 10.94 -0.98
CA THR A 143 -12.53 10.76 -1.09
C THR A 143 -13.04 9.68 -0.13
N ASP A 144 -12.36 8.53 -0.04
CA ASP A 144 -12.74 7.41 0.83
C ASP A 144 -12.75 7.82 2.32
N LEU A 145 -11.88 8.77 2.70
CA LEU A 145 -11.81 9.35 4.03
C LEU A 145 -12.75 10.56 4.21
N GLY A 146 -13.43 10.99 3.17
CA GLY A 146 -14.31 12.15 3.17
C GLY A 146 -13.59 13.50 3.28
N TYR A 147 -12.30 13.56 3.02
CA TYR A 147 -11.48 14.78 3.17
C TYR A 147 -11.69 15.79 2.05
N ASP A 148 -12.17 15.37 0.88
CA ASP A 148 -12.67 16.25 -0.17
C ASP A 148 -13.81 17.16 0.30
N LYS A 149 -14.56 16.71 1.30
CA LYS A 149 -15.67 17.45 1.93
C LYS A 149 -15.26 18.09 3.26
N ASN A 150 -14.42 17.42 4.07
CA ASN A 150 -14.12 17.83 5.44
C ASN A 150 -13.00 18.87 5.55
N ILE A 151 -11.99 18.87 4.68
CA ILE A 151 -10.95 19.91 4.70
C ILE A 151 -11.59 21.22 4.23
N ALA A 152 -11.64 22.21 5.13
CA ALA A 152 -12.16 23.55 4.82
C ALA A 152 -11.11 24.42 4.16
N SER A 153 -9.86 24.36 4.65
CA SER A 153 -8.74 25.11 4.08
C SER A 153 -7.39 24.47 4.40
N VAL A 154 -6.41 24.78 3.55
CA VAL A 154 -4.98 24.54 3.78
C VAL A 154 -4.28 25.87 3.54
N ASP A 155 -3.81 26.49 4.62
CA ASP A 155 -3.34 27.86 4.65
C ASP A 155 -1.84 27.95 4.92
N LYS A 156 -1.11 28.63 4.06
CA LYS A 156 0.26 29.07 4.33
C LYS A 156 0.22 30.21 5.35
N LEU A 157 0.76 29.99 6.54
CA LEU A 157 0.90 31.05 7.55
C LEU A 157 2.21 31.82 7.35
N ASP A 158 3.27 31.10 7.02
CA ASP A 158 4.56 31.61 6.57
C ASP A 158 5.25 30.55 5.71
N ASP A 159 6.49 30.78 5.24
CA ASP A 159 7.18 29.84 4.34
C ASP A 159 7.41 28.45 4.95
N TYR A 160 7.34 28.31 6.28
CA TYR A 160 7.59 27.05 6.98
C TYR A 160 6.51 26.68 8.00
N THR A 161 5.32 27.28 7.86
CA THR A 161 4.17 26.95 8.72
C THR A 161 2.90 26.84 7.90
N VAL A 162 2.27 25.67 7.96
CA VAL A 162 1.00 25.37 7.25
C VAL A 162 -0.06 24.96 8.26
N ARG A 163 -1.28 25.46 8.06
CA ARG A 163 -2.44 25.12 8.88
C ARG A 163 -3.51 24.46 8.05
N PHE A 164 -3.97 23.31 8.52
CA PHE A 164 -5.19 22.66 8.05
C PHE A 164 -6.34 23.03 8.96
N THR A 165 -7.49 23.36 8.36
CA THR A 165 -8.74 23.58 9.08
C THR A 165 -9.79 22.59 8.56
N LEU A 166 -10.43 21.87 9.46
CA LEU A 166 -11.51 20.93 9.16
C LEU A 166 -12.88 21.54 9.48
N LYS A 167 -13.90 21.20 8.69
CA LYS A 167 -15.30 21.58 8.96
C LYS A 167 -15.85 20.85 10.18
N THR A 168 -15.54 19.57 10.30
CA THR A 168 -15.90 18.71 11.43
C THR A 168 -14.65 18.15 12.09
N PRO A 169 -14.67 17.93 13.44
CA PRO A 169 -13.52 17.33 14.12
C PRO A 169 -13.13 15.98 13.54
N ASP A 170 -11.83 15.68 13.53
CA ASP A 170 -11.32 14.35 13.17
C ASP A 170 -10.04 14.03 13.95
N VAL A 171 -10.14 13.21 14.97
CA VAL A 171 -9.00 12.76 15.79
C VAL A 171 -8.05 11.81 15.06
N VAL A 172 -8.41 11.34 13.86
CA VAL A 172 -7.59 10.44 13.04
C VAL A 172 -6.79 11.20 12.00
N PHE A 173 -7.04 12.51 11.82
CA PHE A 173 -6.50 13.33 10.73
C PHE A 173 -4.99 13.19 10.55
N VAL A 174 -4.21 13.33 11.63
CA VAL A 174 -2.73 13.26 11.54
C VAL A 174 -2.25 11.88 11.10
N ARG A 175 -2.91 10.80 11.56
CA ARG A 175 -2.61 9.43 11.12
C ARG A 175 -2.94 9.22 9.64
N ASN A 176 -4.05 9.81 9.19
CA ASN A 176 -4.47 9.70 7.80
C ASN A 176 -3.51 10.45 6.85
N ILE A 177 -3.04 11.65 7.21
CA ILE A 177 -2.06 12.37 6.36
C ILE A 177 -0.61 11.87 6.52
N ALA A 178 -0.35 10.91 7.40
CA ALA A 178 0.89 10.16 7.43
C ALA A 178 0.90 8.99 6.42
N MET A 179 -0.24 8.70 5.78
CA MET A 179 -0.34 7.66 4.75
C MET A 179 0.26 8.16 3.42
N GLU A 180 0.59 7.23 2.58
CA GLU A 180 1.34 7.41 1.33
C GLU A 180 0.65 8.34 0.33
N PHE A 181 -0.69 8.41 0.34
CA PHE A 181 -1.44 9.32 -0.56
C PHE A 181 -1.13 10.79 -0.30
N ALA A 182 -0.70 11.15 0.91
CA ALA A 182 -0.35 12.50 1.31
C ALA A 182 1.13 12.86 1.03
N SER A 183 1.78 12.13 0.12
CA SER A 183 3.12 12.44 -0.38
C SER A 183 3.20 13.85 -0.94
N ILE A 184 4.20 14.63 -0.49
CA ILE A 184 4.34 16.02 -0.90
C ILE A 184 5.01 16.10 -2.27
N VAL A 185 4.36 16.80 -3.21
CA VAL A 185 4.85 17.05 -4.57
C VAL A 185 5.32 18.51 -4.73
N SER A 186 6.27 18.75 -5.64
CA SER A 186 6.80 20.09 -5.87
C SER A 186 5.80 20.96 -6.64
N ALA A 187 5.39 22.07 -6.05
CA ALA A 187 4.60 23.11 -6.71
C ALA A 187 5.34 23.74 -7.90
N GLU A 188 6.66 23.92 -7.78
CA GLU A 188 7.51 24.45 -8.84
C GLU A 188 7.54 23.50 -10.06
N TYR A 189 7.69 22.19 -9.81
CA TYR A 189 7.66 21.18 -10.88
C TYR A 189 6.30 21.11 -11.56
N ALA A 190 5.22 21.10 -10.79
CA ALA A 190 3.87 21.12 -11.32
C ALA A 190 3.61 22.38 -12.17
N ALA A 191 4.03 23.55 -11.73
CA ALA A 191 3.94 24.78 -12.51
C ALA A 191 4.73 24.72 -13.83
N GLN A 192 5.93 24.10 -13.81
CA GLN A 192 6.71 23.85 -15.02
C GLN A 192 5.95 22.93 -15.99
N LEU A 193 5.39 21.81 -15.50
CA LEU A 193 4.63 20.86 -16.31
C LEU A 193 3.38 21.50 -16.93
N LEU A 194 2.67 22.28 -16.14
CA LEU A 194 1.49 23.00 -16.61
C LEU A 194 1.85 23.97 -17.75
N LYS A 195 2.95 24.75 -17.57
CA LYS A 195 3.47 25.66 -18.62
C LYS A 195 3.91 24.91 -19.89
N GLN A 196 4.38 23.68 -19.76
CA GLN A 196 4.80 22.82 -20.87
C GLN A 196 3.62 22.10 -21.53
N GLY A 197 2.40 22.15 -20.96
CA GLY A 197 1.24 21.39 -21.42
C GLY A 197 1.36 19.89 -21.23
N LYS A 198 2.09 19.44 -20.18
CA LYS A 198 2.37 18.04 -19.87
C LYS A 198 2.09 17.70 -18.40
N PRO A 199 0.91 18.04 -17.86
CA PRO A 199 0.58 17.81 -16.46
C PRO A 199 0.60 16.30 -16.10
N GLU A 200 0.35 15.40 -17.06
CA GLU A 200 0.43 13.95 -16.89
C GLU A 200 1.82 13.45 -16.49
N ASP A 201 2.87 14.18 -16.82
CA ASP A 201 4.25 13.84 -16.45
C ASP A 201 4.48 13.85 -14.92
N LEU A 202 3.62 14.50 -14.12
CA LEU A 202 3.68 14.40 -12.66
C LEU A 202 3.56 12.95 -12.19
N ASN A 203 2.70 12.18 -12.85
CA ASN A 203 2.48 10.76 -12.56
C ASN A 203 3.49 9.83 -13.25
N GLN A 204 4.18 10.28 -14.29
CA GLN A 204 5.08 9.42 -15.09
C GLN A 204 6.56 9.70 -14.81
N LYS A 205 6.89 10.91 -14.43
CA LYS A 205 8.25 11.40 -14.17
C LYS A 205 8.33 12.04 -12.78
N PRO A 206 8.22 11.24 -11.73
CA PRO A 206 8.10 11.75 -10.38
C PRO A 206 9.32 12.55 -9.95
N VAL A 207 9.08 13.59 -9.14
CA VAL A 207 10.09 14.40 -8.48
C VAL A 207 9.60 14.66 -7.06
N GLY A 208 10.36 14.20 -6.08
CA GLY A 208 10.06 14.35 -4.66
C GLY A 208 11.27 14.79 -3.86
N THR A 209 11.16 14.67 -2.56
CA THR A 209 12.22 14.95 -1.58
C THR A 209 12.88 13.67 -1.05
N GLY A 210 12.34 12.50 -1.36
CA GLY A 210 12.65 11.20 -0.77
C GLY A 210 14.04 10.64 -1.03
N ALA A 211 14.28 9.45 -0.49
CA ALA A 211 15.58 8.82 -0.41
C ALA A 211 16.20 8.40 -1.76
N PHE A 212 15.37 8.20 -2.79
CA PHE A 212 15.80 7.69 -4.09
C PHE A 212 15.26 8.56 -5.23
N VAL A 213 16.13 8.89 -6.19
CA VAL A 213 15.81 9.67 -7.39
C VAL A 213 15.40 8.70 -8.50
N PHE A 214 14.20 8.84 -9.02
CA PHE A 214 13.71 8.06 -10.15
C PHE A 214 14.56 8.32 -11.41
N ARG A 215 14.84 7.26 -12.15
CA ARG A 215 15.65 7.32 -13.39
C ARG A 215 14.92 6.84 -14.61
N ASP A 216 14.30 5.66 -14.52
CA ASP A 216 13.70 4.99 -15.68
C ASP A 216 12.63 4.00 -15.22
N TYR A 217 11.59 3.87 -16.03
CA TYR A 217 10.55 2.85 -15.88
C TYR A 217 10.27 2.18 -17.22
N GLN A 218 10.49 0.90 -17.27
CA GLN A 218 10.09 0.02 -18.37
C GLN A 218 8.97 -0.88 -17.86
N LYS A 219 7.75 -0.61 -18.31
CA LYS A 219 6.56 -1.35 -17.89
C LYS A 219 6.78 -2.85 -18.04
N ASP A 220 6.33 -3.63 -17.04
CA ASP A 220 6.44 -5.09 -16.95
C ASP A 220 7.88 -5.63 -16.93
N ALA A 221 8.87 -4.76 -16.75
CA ALA A 221 10.28 -5.12 -16.72
C ALA A 221 11.01 -4.55 -15.49
N THR A 222 11.32 -3.25 -15.48
CA THR A 222 12.15 -2.66 -14.43
C THR A 222 11.79 -1.21 -14.10
N ILE A 223 12.04 -0.84 -12.83
CA ILE A 223 12.13 0.57 -12.41
C ILE A 223 13.50 0.79 -11.80
N ARG A 224 14.15 1.90 -12.11
CA ARG A 224 15.51 2.21 -11.63
C ARG A 224 15.54 3.52 -10.88
N TYR A 225 16.27 3.51 -9.78
CA TYR A 225 16.49 4.68 -8.95
C TYR A 225 17.96 4.76 -8.55
N ASP A 226 18.47 5.98 -8.36
CA ASP A 226 19.74 6.23 -7.69
C ASP A 226 19.48 6.82 -6.29
N ALA A 227 20.38 6.58 -5.34
CA ALA A 227 20.32 7.22 -4.04
C ALA A 227 20.31 8.75 -4.20
N ASN A 228 19.45 9.44 -3.44
CA ASN A 228 19.38 10.88 -3.45
C ASN A 228 20.56 11.49 -2.67
N PRO A 229 21.53 12.15 -3.33
CA PRO A 229 22.70 12.68 -2.64
C PRO A 229 22.37 13.87 -1.71
N THR A 230 21.22 14.52 -1.92
CA THR A 230 20.76 15.68 -1.15
C THR A 230 19.61 15.34 -0.20
N TYR A 231 19.34 14.05 0.03
CA TYR A 231 18.28 13.64 0.94
C TYR A 231 18.52 14.19 2.35
N TRP A 232 17.50 14.81 2.93
CA TRP A 232 17.60 15.45 4.23
C TRP A 232 17.97 14.48 5.37
N ASN A 233 17.58 13.21 5.25
CA ASN A 233 17.95 12.12 6.17
C ASN A 233 18.98 11.18 5.52
N ARG A 234 20.01 11.72 4.87
CA ARG A 234 21.01 10.98 4.08
C ARG A 234 21.72 9.88 4.87
N LYS A 235 21.81 10.02 6.20
CA LYS A 235 22.43 9.02 7.09
C LYS A 235 21.75 7.66 7.04
N ASP A 236 20.48 7.59 6.64
CA ASP A 236 19.69 6.36 6.56
C ASP A 236 19.68 5.76 5.12
N VAL A 237 20.44 6.32 4.17
CA VAL A 237 20.55 5.78 2.81
C VAL A 237 21.93 5.18 2.58
N HIS A 238 22.02 3.84 2.55
CA HIS A 238 23.28 3.09 2.49
C HIS A 238 23.46 2.27 1.21
N ILE A 239 22.49 2.29 0.32
CA ILE A 239 22.55 1.70 -1.03
C ILE A 239 22.67 2.81 -2.07
N ASP A 240 23.38 2.56 -3.16
CA ASP A 240 23.62 3.56 -4.21
C ASP A 240 22.55 3.49 -5.29
N LYS A 241 22.04 2.30 -5.57
CA LYS A 241 21.00 2.06 -6.57
C LYS A 241 19.93 1.12 -6.04
N LEU A 242 18.69 1.45 -6.36
CA LEU A 242 17.54 0.60 -6.11
C LEU A 242 16.93 0.22 -7.47
N VAL A 243 16.70 -1.08 -7.67
CA VAL A 243 16.09 -1.60 -8.91
C VAL A 243 14.90 -2.46 -8.54
N PHE A 244 13.75 -2.14 -9.10
CA PHE A 244 12.59 -3.03 -9.08
C PHE A 244 12.66 -3.93 -10.31
N SER A 245 12.77 -5.23 -10.10
CA SER A 245 12.63 -6.25 -11.14
C SER A 245 11.19 -6.76 -11.10
N ILE A 246 10.36 -6.29 -12.03
CA ILE A 246 8.95 -6.65 -12.08
C ILE A 246 8.84 -8.11 -12.50
N THR A 247 8.35 -8.94 -11.60
CA THR A 247 8.31 -10.40 -11.76
C THR A 247 6.98 -10.93 -11.20
N PRO A 248 5.90 -10.95 -12.00
CA PRO A 248 4.56 -11.30 -11.53
C PRO A 248 4.44 -12.72 -10.96
N ASP A 249 5.17 -13.68 -11.52
CA ASP A 249 5.13 -15.07 -11.03
C ASP A 249 5.97 -15.22 -9.75
N ALA A 250 5.32 -15.66 -8.67
CA ALA A 250 5.97 -15.77 -7.36
C ALA A 250 6.98 -16.90 -7.27
N ALA A 251 6.82 -17.98 -8.04
CA ALA A 251 7.83 -19.04 -8.09
C ALA A 251 9.12 -18.52 -8.72
N VAL A 252 8.99 -17.71 -9.79
CA VAL A 252 10.13 -17.05 -10.43
C VAL A 252 10.77 -16.03 -9.48
N ARG A 253 9.97 -15.26 -8.72
CA ARG A 253 10.53 -14.36 -7.68
C ARG A 253 11.35 -15.12 -6.64
N GLN A 254 10.84 -16.26 -6.16
CA GLN A 254 11.57 -17.10 -5.21
C GLN A 254 12.87 -17.66 -5.82
N GLN A 255 12.85 -18.09 -7.07
CA GLN A 255 14.06 -18.55 -7.77
C GLN A 255 15.11 -17.44 -7.89
N LYS A 256 14.70 -16.22 -8.27
CA LYS A 256 15.57 -15.05 -8.35
C LYS A 256 16.17 -14.67 -7.00
N LEU A 257 15.40 -14.81 -5.91
CA LEU A 257 15.92 -14.59 -4.56
C LEU A 257 16.96 -15.64 -4.19
N SER A 258 16.70 -16.94 -4.41
CA SER A 258 17.63 -18.03 -4.11
C SER A 258 18.89 -17.99 -4.99
N SER A 259 18.80 -17.55 -6.24
CA SER A 259 19.98 -17.34 -7.13
C SER A 259 20.79 -16.10 -6.74
N GLY A 260 20.19 -15.14 -6.01
CA GLY A 260 20.80 -13.87 -5.64
C GLY A 260 20.62 -12.76 -6.68
N GLU A 261 19.79 -12.98 -7.70
CA GLU A 261 19.39 -11.92 -8.65
C GLU A 261 18.56 -10.83 -7.97
N CYS A 262 17.71 -11.22 -6.99
CA CYS A 262 17.02 -10.29 -6.11
C CYS A 262 17.52 -10.47 -4.68
N GLN A 263 17.46 -9.40 -3.88
CA GLN A 263 17.81 -9.43 -2.48
C GLN A 263 16.58 -9.37 -1.56
N VAL A 264 15.49 -8.81 -2.07
CA VAL A 264 14.18 -8.74 -1.40
C VAL A 264 13.10 -9.08 -2.44
N THR A 265 12.03 -9.76 -2.03
CA THR A 265 10.88 -10.03 -2.90
C THR A 265 9.59 -9.64 -2.21
N SER A 266 8.54 -9.29 -2.99
CA SER A 266 7.19 -9.14 -2.47
C SER A 266 6.45 -10.49 -2.40
N PHE A 267 5.55 -10.62 -1.45
CA PHE A 267 4.52 -11.67 -1.32
C PHE A 267 4.97 -13.08 -1.72
N PRO A 268 5.81 -13.76 -0.92
CA PRO A 268 6.22 -15.14 -1.17
C PRO A 268 5.02 -16.10 -1.07
N ARG A 269 5.07 -17.23 -1.79
CA ARG A 269 4.06 -18.28 -1.62
C ARG A 269 4.27 -19.00 -0.29
N PRO A 270 3.21 -19.41 0.42
CA PRO A 270 3.33 -20.25 1.62
C PRO A 270 4.17 -21.51 1.39
N ALA A 271 3.99 -22.18 0.25
CA ALA A 271 4.75 -23.37 -0.17
C ALA A 271 6.28 -23.14 -0.20
N ASP A 272 6.75 -21.94 -0.49
CA ASP A 272 8.18 -21.65 -0.61
C ASP A 272 8.86 -21.37 0.75
N ILE A 273 8.08 -21.09 1.80
CA ILE A 273 8.61 -20.63 3.09
C ILE A 273 9.46 -21.70 3.78
N ALA A 274 9.05 -22.97 3.72
CA ALA A 274 9.81 -24.06 4.32
C ALA A 274 11.18 -24.21 3.68
N ALA A 275 11.26 -24.15 2.35
CA ALA A 275 12.52 -24.22 1.61
C ALA A 275 13.38 -22.96 1.86
N ALA A 276 12.78 -21.78 1.86
CA ALA A 276 13.48 -20.53 2.14
C ALA A 276 14.12 -20.50 3.55
N LYS A 277 13.47 -21.09 4.57
CA LYS A 277 14.03 -21.23 5.93
C LYS A 277 15.27 -22.15 5.99
N GLN A 278 15.39 -23.08 5.05
CA GLN A 278 16.52 -24.01 4.97
C GLN A 278 17.65 -23.50 4.06
N ASP A 279 17.40 -22.48 3.24
CA ASP A 279 18.40 -21.91 2.35
C ASP A 279 19.44 -21.11 3.17
N PRO A 280 20.74 -21.52 3.15
CA PRO A 280 21.79 -20.85 3.94
C PRO A 280 22.03 -19.39 3.51
N LYS A 281 21.58 -18.97 2.31
CA LYS A 281 21.72 -17.62 1.78
C LYS A 281 20.59 -16.69 2.21
N LEU A 282 19.49 -17.22 2.77
CA LEU A 282 18.29 -16.47 3.07
C LEU A 282 18.04 -16.33 4.58
N THR A 283 17.35 -15.28 4.94
CA THR A 283 16.69 -15.10 6.25
C THR A 283 15.19 -14.94 5.98
N VAL A 284 14.36 -15.65 6.76
CA VAL A 284 12.91 -15.50 6.68
C VAL A 284 12.42 -14.74 7.90
N LEU A 285 12.05 -13.50 7.70
CA LEU A 285 11.34 -12.71 8.71
C LEU A 285 9.87 -13.13 8.74
N SER A 286 9.22 -13.02 9.90
CA SER A 286 7.80 -13.33 10.05
C SER A 286 7.12 -12.37 11.00
N GLY A 287 5.84 -12.10 10.75
CA GLY A 287 5.01 -11.23 11.57
C GLY A 287 3.55 -11.65 11.53
N VAL A 288 2.77 -11.18 12.50
CA VAL A 288 1.31 -11.31 12.48
C VAL A 288 0.77 -10.35 11.40
N GLY A 289 -0.08 -10.88 10.52
CA GLY A 289 -0.64 -10.07 9.46
C GLY A 289 -1.65 -9.05 9.98
N PHE A 290 -1.42 -7.80 9.67
CA PHE A 290 -2.37 -6.71 9.89
C PHE A 290 -3.23 -6.57 8.63
N ASN A 291 -4.00 -7.63 8.32
CA ASN A 291 -4.71 -7.78 7.05
C ASN A 291 -6.02 -8.55 7.21
N VAL A 292 -6.88 -8.43 6.19
CA VAL A 292 -8.06 -9.28 5.99
C VAL A 292 -8.24 -9.59 4.51
N ALA A 293 -8.46 -10.86 4.17
CA ALA A 293 -8.96 -11.29 2.87
C ALA A 293 -10.48 -11.46 2.95
N TYR A 294 -11.20 -11.07 1.90
CA TYR A 294 -12.65 -11.21 1.85
C TYR A 294 -13.18 -11.47 0.44
N VAL A 295 -14.41 -11.94 0.33
CA VAL A 295 -15.21 -11.85 -0.87
C VAL A 295 -16.29 -10.80 -0.68
N GLY A 296 -16.19 -9.71 -1.46
CA GLY A 296 -17.15 -8.59 -1.45
C GLY A 296 -18.33 -8.87 -2.37
N TYR A 297 -19.50 -8.41 -1.98
CA TYR A 297 -20.75 -8.52 -2.74
C TYR A 297 -21.20 -7.13 -3.19
N ASN A 298 -21.25 -6.88 -4.48
CA ASN A 298 -21.75 -5.60 -4.97
C ASN A 298 -23.24 -5.46 -4.65
N THR A 299 -23.54 -4.70 -3.60
CA THR A 299 -24.90 -4.55 -3.08
C THR A 299 -25.81 -3.72 -3.98
N THR A 300 -25.29 -3.14 -5.06
CA THR A 300 -26.07 -2.42 -6.07
C THR A 300 -26.54 -3.35 -7.20
N HIS A 301 -26.02 -4.57 -7.28
CA HIS A 301 -26.37 -5.56 -8.29
C HIS A 301 -27.35 -6.60 -7.75
N LYS A 302 -28.40 -6.93 -8.54
CA LYS A 302 -29.28 -8.06 -8.24
C LYS A 302 -28.60 -9.37 -8.58
N PRO A 303 -28.78 -10.41 -7.75
CA PRO A 303 -29.62 -10.46 -6.54
C PRO A 303 -28.85 -10.12 -5.25
N LEU A 304 -27.63 -9.58 -5.34
CA LEU A 304 -26.75 -9.29 -4.20
C LEU A 304 -27.20 -8.08 -3.36
N ASP A 305 -28.18 -7.30 -3.84
CA ASP A 305 -28.90 -6.29 -3.06
C ASP A 305 -29.70 -6.89 -1.88
N ASN A 306 -30.08 -8.16 -1.98
CA ASN A 306 -30.80 -8.89 -0.93
C ASN A 306 -29.83 -9.46 0.11
N VAL A 307 -30.00 -9.07 1.38
CA VAL A 307 -29.15 -9.53 2.49
C VAL A 307 -29.23 -11.05 2.73
N ASN A 308 -30.40 -11.67 2.50
CA ASN A 308 -30.54 -13.13 2.68
C ASN A 308 -29.77 -13.90 1.61
N VAL A 309 -29.66 -13.36 0.40
CA VAL A 309 -28.78 -13.91 -0.64
C VAL A 309 -27.32 -13.86 -0.20
N ARG A 310 -26.87 -12.71 0.33
CA ARG A 310 -25.48 -12.58 0.80
C ARG A 310 -25.17 -13.49 1.99
N ARG A 311 -26.13 -13.63 2.94
CA ARG A 311 -26.03 -14.60 4.06
C ARG A 311 -25.93 -16.05 3.56
N ALA A 312 -26.71 -16.40 2.54
CA ALA A 312 -26.63 -17.72 1.95
C ALA A 312 -25.26 -17.99 1.30
N LEU A 313 -24.71 -17.01 0.59
CA LEU A 313 -23.38 -17.11 -0.01
C LEU A 313 -22.29 -17.23 1.05
N ASP A 314 -22.37 -16.47 2.15
CA ASP A 314 -21.43 -16.54 3.29
C ASP A 314 -21.47 -17.94 3.94
N MET A 315 -22.69 -18.44 4.30
CA MET A 315 -22.88 -19.73 4.97
C MET A 315 -22.47 -20.94 4.12
N ALA A 316 -22.40 -20.80 2.81
CA ALA A 316 -22.00 -21.89 1.91
C ALA A 316 -20.49 -22.11 1.89
N ILE A 317 -19.66 -21.08 2.16
CA ILE A 317 -18.20 -21.11 1.99
C ILE A 317 -17.53 -21.97 3.06
N ASP A 318 -16.65 -22.88 2.64
CA ASP A 318 -15.77 -23.66 3.50
C ASP A 318 -14.46 -22.90 3.79
N LYS A 319 -14.50 -22.00 4.79
CA LYS A 319 -13.32 -21.20 5.18
C LYS A 319 -12.17 -22.07 5.67
N GLN A 320 -12.44 -23.23 6.31
CA GLN A 320 -11.38 -24.15 6.75
C GLN A 320 -10.63 -24.76 5.55
N ALA A 321 -11.36 -25.15 4.51
CA ALA A 321 -10.75 -25.63 3.27
C ALA A 321 -9.90 -24.56 2.59
N ILE A 322 -10.33 -23.29 2.64
CA ILE A 322 -9.55 -22.14 2.15
C ILE A 322 -8.26 -21.99 2.95
N ILE A 323 -8.31 -21.96 4.29
CA ILE A 323 -7.10 -21.85 5.13
C ILE A 323 -6.12 -22.99 4.82
N LYS A 324 -6.62 -24.22 4.72
CA LYS A 324 -5.78 -25.39 4.46
C LYS A 324 -5.15 -25.36 3.07
N THR A 325 -5.92 -24.99 2.04
CA THR A 325 -5.52 -25.19 0.63
C THR A 325 -4.84 -23.97 0.03
N VAL A 326 -5.32 -22.75 0.37
CA VAL A 326 -4.79 -21.51 -0.21
C VAL A 326 -3.62 -20.97 0.63
N TYR A 327 -3.73 -21.07 1.95
CA TYR A 327 -2.72 -20.54 2.89
C TYR A 327 -1.80 -21.61 3.46
N GLU A 328 -2.04 -22.89 3.16
CA GLU A 328 -1.25 -24.02 3.72
C GLU A 328 -1.14 -23.97 5.26
N GLY A 329 -2.19 -23.48 5.93
CA GLY A 329 -2.25 -23.29 7.36
C GLY A 329 -1.62 -21.98 7.87
N ALA A 330 -1.03 -21.17 7.00
CA ALA A 330 -0.38 -19.90 7.37
C ALA A 330 -1.37 -18.72 7.49
N ALA A 331 -2.58 -18.98 7.97
CA ALA A 331 -3.60 -17.97 8.23
C ALA A 331 -4.60 -18.45 9.30
N THR A 332 -5.37 -17.52 9.85
CA THR A 332 -6.53 -17.80 10.71
C THR A 332 -7.82 -17.38 10.01
N ILE A 333 -8.95 -18.03 10.35
CA ILE A 333 -10.26 -17.63 9.82
C ILE A 333 -10.58 -16.23 10.31
N ALA A 334 -11.02 -15.38 9.37
CA ALA A 334 -11.50 -14.04 9.68
C ALA A 334 -13.02 -14.06 9.98
N THR A 335 -13.39 -13.40 11.07
CA THR A 335 -14.79 -13.20 11.51
C THR A 335 -15.26 -11.77 11.26
N ASN A 336 -14.39 -10.80 11.54
CA ASN A 336 -14.67 -9.36 11.47
C ASN A 336 -13.93 -8.70 10.30
N PRO A 337 -14.28 -7.46 9.95
CA PRO A 337 -13.67 -6.74 8.83
C PRO A 337 -12.25 -6.22 9.12
N MET A 338 -11.67 -6.52 10.28
CA MET A 338 -10.34 -6.13 10.71
C MET A 338 -9.66 -7.27 11.46
N PRO A 339 -8.32 -7.29 11.59
CA PRO A 339 -7.61 -8.37 12.29
C PRO A 339 -7.78 -8.30 13.81
N PRO A 340 -7.64 -9.43 14.53
CA PRO A 340 -7.75 -9.48 16.00
C PRO A 340 -6.72 -8.64 16.74
N SER A 341 -5.64 -8.22 16.10
CA SER A 341 -4.63 -7.30 16.65
C SER A 341 -5.09 -5.84 16.68
N GLN A 342 -6.20 -5.51 16.02
CA GLN A 342 -6.78 -4.17 16.07
C GLN A 342 -7.45 -3.95 17.42
N TRP A 343 -7.16 -2.81 18.07
CA TRP A 343 -7.59 -2.52 19.45
C TRP A 343 -9.10 -2.48 19.65
N SER A 344 -9.90 -2.24 18.62
CA SER A 344 -11.37 -2.25 18.68
C SER A 344 -12.01 -3.51 18.09
N TYR A 345 -11.22 -4.59 17.92
CA TYR A 345 -11.77 -5.85 17.42
C TYR A 345 -12.83 -6.43 18.36
N ASN A 346 -14.07 -6.60 17.87
CA ASN A 346 -15.17 -7.13 18.66
C ASN A 346 -15.06 -8.66 18.82
N LYS A 347 -14.48 -9.09 19.96
CA LYS A 347 -14.27 -10.51 20.29
C LYS A 347 -15.55 -11.28 20.58
N ALA A 348 -16.67 -10.59 20.83
CA ALA A 348 -17.95 -11.22 21.10
C ALA A 348 -18.62 -11.77 19.84
N LEU A 349 -18.32 -11.20 18.69
CA LEU A 349 -18.86 -11.68 17.41
C LEU A 349 -18.27 -13.03 17.03
N LYS A 350 -19.12 -13.89 16.51
CA LYS A 350 -18.76 -15.23 16.02
C LYS A 350 -19.09 -15.34 14.55
N ASP A 351 -18.34 -16.17 13.86
CA ASP A 351 -18.65 -16.51 12.49
C ASP A 351 -19.88 -17.38 12.39
N ALA A 352 -20.66 -17.20 11.31
CA ALA A 352 -21.78 -18.11 11.04
C ALA A 352 -21.22 -19.50 10.73
N PRO A 353 -21.79 -20.56 11.29
CA PRO A 353 -21.38 -21.92 10.93
C PRO A 353 -21.66 -22.16 9.45
N ARG A 354 -20.78 -22.92 8.79
CA ARG A 354 -21.03 -23.38 7.42
C ARG A 354 -22.26 -24.28 7.42
N ASP A 355 -23.28 -23.90 6.63
CA ASP A 355 -24.53 -24.67 6.48
C ASP A 355 -25.12 -24.49 5.08
N PRO A 356 -24.70 -25.33 4.09
CA PRO A 356 -25.24 -25.27 2.74
C PRO A 356 -26.73 -25.61 2.64
N ALA A 357 -27.29 -26.36 3.60
CA ALA A 357 -28.72 -26.66 3.61
C ALA A 357 -29.53 -25.41 3.96
N LYS A 358 -29.15 -24.73 5.03
CA LYS A 358 -29.76 -23.46 5.42
C LYS A 358 -29.54 -22.36 4.38
N ALA A 359 -28.38 -22.34 3.72
CA ALA A 359 -28.11 -21.44 2.60
C ALA A 359 -29.11 -21.62 1.45
N LYS A 360 -29.47 -22.85 1.09
CA LYS A 360 -30.51 -23.11 0.08
C LYS A 360 -31.89 -22.63 0.51
N GLU A 361 -32.25 -22.79 1.78
CA GLU A 361 -33.50 -22.26 2.31
C GLU A 361 -33.55 -20.74 2.18
N LEU A 362 -32.50 -20.05 2.58
CA LEU A 362 -32.40 -18.59 2.45
C LEU A 362 -32.52 -18.13 0.99
N LEU A 363 -31.89 -18.84 0.04
CA LEU A 363 -32.05 -18.54 -1.39
C LEU A 363 -33.48 -18.73 -1.86
N LYS A 364 -34.16 -19.81 -1.42
CA LYS A 364 -35.56 -20.04 -1.75
C LYS A 364 -36.48 -18.96 -1.19
N GLU A 365 -36.29 -18.56 0.08
CA GLU A 365 -37.01 -17.45 0.73
C GLU A 365 -36.76 -16.11 0.01
N ALA A 366 -35.55 -15.91 -0.52
CA ALA A 366 -35.19 -14.73 -1.29
C ALA A 366 -35.73 -14.73 -2.74
N GLY A 367 -36.45 -15.80 -3.17
CA GLY A 367 -37.01 -15.91 -4.50
C GLY A 367 -36.12 -16.60 -5.55
N PHE A 368 -35.06 -17.27 -5.11
CA PHE A 368 -34.10 -17.97 -5.99
C PHE A 368 -34.02 -19.47 -5.68
N PRO A 369 -35.13 -20.24 -5.75
CA PRO A 369 -35.14 -21.68 -5.43
C PRO A 369 -34.27 -22.54 -6.36
N ASN A 370 -34.00 -22.05 -7.57
CA ASN A 370 -33.15 -22.72 -8.58
C ASN A 370 -31.74 -22.09 -8.70
N GLY A 371 -31.39 -21.19 -7.77
CA GLY A 371 -30.15 -20.44 -7.83
C GLY A 371 -30.12 -19.35 -8.91
N PHE A 372 -28.91 -18.88 -9.23
CA PHE A 372 -28.68 -17.83 -10.22
C PHE A 372 -27.22 -17.88 -10.71
N THR A 373 -26.89 -17.01 -11.66
CA THR A 373 -25.52 -16.87 -12.19
C THR A 373 -24.98 -15.48 -11.85
N ILE A 374 -23.72 -15.42 -11.37
CA ILE A 374 -22.95 -14.17 -11.10
C ILE A 374 -21.52 -14.31 -11.57
N THR A 375 -20.84 -13.17 -11.70
CA THR A 375 -19.39 -13.11 -11.85
C THR A 375 -18.70 -13.16 -10.49
N LEU A 376 -17.57 -13.86 -10.40
CA LEU A 376 -16.64 -13.83 -9.25
C LEU A 376 -15.28 -13.38 -9.74
N TRP A 377 -14.90 -12.15 -9.38
CA TRP A 377 -13.63 -11.61 -9.80
C TRP A 377 -12.49 -12.12 -8.92
N ALA A 378 -11.42 -12.61 -9.56
CA ALA A 378 -10.20 -13.08 -8.90
C ALA A 378 -9.02 -12.19 -9.30
N MET A 379 -8.27 -11.72 -8.30
CA MET A 379 -7.08 -10.91 -8.52
C MET A 379 -6.03 -11.68 -9.34
N PRO A 380 -5.34 -11.03 -10.29
CA PRO A 380 -4.27 -11.64 -11.09
C PRO A 380 -2.95 -11.75 -10.33
N VAL A 381 -2.79 -10.97 -9.26
CA VAL A 381 -1.55 -10.83 -8.47
C VAL A 381 -1.70 -11.40 -7.07
N GLN A 382 -0.60 -11.80 -6.47
CA GLN A 382 -0.55 -12.17 -5.05
C GLN A 382 -0.57 -10.93 -4.18
N ARG A 383 -1.17 -11.07 -3.00
CA ARG A 383 -1.22 -10.04 -1.96
C ARG A 383 -0.88 -10.65 -0.60
N GLY A 384 -0.42 -9.82 0.33
CA GLY A 384 -0.13 -10.26 1.69
C GLY A 384 -1.33 -10.91 2.39
N TYR A 385 -2.54 -10.52 2.02
CA TYR A 385 -3.79 -11.11 2.51
C TYR A 385 -4.31 -12.28 1.67
N ASN A 386 -3.84 -12.48 0.44
CA ASN A 386 -4.31 -13.57 -0.44
C ASN A 386 -3.19 -14.06 -1.36
N PRO A 387 -2.59 -15.23 -1.07
CA PRO A 387 -1.46 -15.75 -1.84
C PRO A 387 -1.89 -16.40 -3.17
N ASN A 388 -3.18 -16.76 -3.35
CA ASN A 388 -3.68 -17.37 -4.59
C ASN A 388 -5.18 -17.14 -4.74
N ALA A 389 -5.55 -15.98 -5.29
CA ALA A 389 -6.95 -15.61 -5.47
C ALA A 389 -7.69 -16.51 -6.48
N ARG A 390 -7.00 -17.03 -7.50
CA ARG A 390 -7.62 -17.93 -8.47
C ARG A 390 -8.04 -19.26 -7.82
N LEU A 391 -7.16 -19.87 -7.02
CA LEU A 391 -7.48 -21.09 -6.28
C LEU A 391 -8.60 -20.84 -5.25
N MET A 392 -8.56 -19.70 -4.55
CA MET A 392 -9.63 -19.31 -3.63
C MET A 392 -10.97 -19.17 -4.36
N ALA A 393 -11.01 -18.52 -5.52
CA ALA A 393 -12.21 -18.39 -6.35
C ALA A 393 -12.77 -19.75 -6.78
N GLN A 394 -11.92 -20.71 -7.15
CA GLN A 394 -12.33 -22.07 -7.53
C GLN A 394 -12.97 -22.82 -6.35
N LEU A 395 -12.45 -22.70 -5.14
CA LEU A 395 -13.05 -23.30 -3.94
C LEU A 395 -14.41 -22.67 -3.66
N ILE A 396 -14.53 -21.35 -3.69
CA ILE A 396 -15.80 -20.64 -3.48
C ILE A 396 -16.81 -20.99 -4.59
N GLN A 397 -16.38 -21.03 -5.85
CA GLN A 397 -17.21 -21.46 -6.99
C GLN A 397 -17.79 -22.85 -6.75
N SER A 398 -16.97 -23.81 -6.31
CA SER A 398 -17.40 -25.16 -5.97
C SER A 398 -18.41 -25.20 -4.82
N ASP A 399 -18.20 -24.38 -3.78
CA ASP A 399 -19.14 -24.32 -2.65
C ASP A 399 -20.46 -23.67 -3.04
N TRP A 400 -20.45 -22.58 -3.78
CA TRP A 400 -21.67 -21.92 -4.27
C TRP A 400 -22.46 -22.79 -5.25
N ALA A 401 -21.79 -23.61 -6.07
CA ALA A 401 -22.47 -24.58 -6.94
C ALA A 401 -23.34 -25.59 -6.17
N LYS A 402 -22.93 -25.98 -4.94
CA LYS A 402 -23.70 -26.85 -4.06
C LYS A 402 -25.05 -26.27 -3.63
N ILE A 403 -25.17 -24.95 -3.65
CA ILE A 403 -26.41 -24.24 -3.31
C ILE A 403 -27.14 -23.69 -4.55
N GLY A 404 -26.73 -24.09 -5.76
CA GLY A 404 -27.37 -23.72 -7.02
C GLY A 404 -26.85 -22.41 -7.62
N VAL A 405 -25.83 -21.77 -7.04
CA VAL A 405 -25.27 -20.53 -7.57
C VAL A 405 -24.08 -20.83 -8.49
N LYS A 406 -24.18 -20.41 -9.75
CA LYS A 406 -23.12 -20.53 -10.75
C LYS A 406 -22.25 -19.26 -10.73
N ALA A 407 -21.00 -19.38 -10.32
CA ALA A 407 -20.03 -18.27 -10.36
C ALA A 407 -19.12 -18.39 -11.60
N ASN A 408 -19.09 -17.37 -12.43
CA ASN A 408 -18.15 -17.28 -13.55
C ASN A 408 -16.90 -16.50 -13.07
N ILE A 409 -15.76 -17.19 -13.01
CA ILE A 409 -14.50 -16.57 -12.57
C ILE A 409 -13.97 -15.65 -13.66
N VAL A 410 -13.70 -14.39 -13.29
CA VAL A 410 -13.19 -13.33 -14.16
C VAL A 410 -11.90 -12.76 -13.56
N THR A 411 -10.96 -12.39 -14.41
CA THR A 411 -9.73 -11.70 -14.01
C THR A 411 -9.33 -10.67 -15.06
N TYR A 412 -8.67 -9.61 -14.64
CA TYR A 412 -8.11 -8.55 -15.48
C TYR A 412 -6.69 -8.25 -15.02
N GLU A 413 -5.88 -7.56 -15.83
CA GLU A 413 -4.62 -6.97 -15.38
C GLU A 413 -4.86 -6.10 -14.13
N TRP A 414 -3.88 -6.01 -13.23
CA TRP A 414 -4.12 -5.46 -11.87
C TRP A 414 -4.62 -4.01 -11.83
N ALA A 415 -4.04 -3.14 -12.64
CA ALA A 415 -4.50 -1.75 -12.70
C ALA A 415 -5.93 -1.64 -13.26
N GLU A 416 -6.23 -2.42 -14.30
CA GLU A 416 -7.56 -2.50 -14.89
C GLU A 416 -8.58 -3.16 -13.96
N TYR A 417 -8.17 -4.18 -13.20
CA TYR A 417 -8.97 -4.82 -12.16
C TYR A 417 -9.45 -3.79 -11.12
N ASN A 418 -8.51 -2.98 -10.63
CA ASN A 418 -8.81 -1.92 -9.66
C ASN A 418 -9.71 -0.84 -10.25
N LYS A 419 -9.38 -0.32 -11.42
CA LYS A 419 -10.16 0.72 -12.10
C LYS A 419 -11.60 0.29 -12.30
N ARG A 420 -11.83 -0.89 -12.87
CA ARG A 420 -13.18 -1.41 -13.14
C ARG A 420 -13.96 -1.68 -11.85
N ALA A 421 -13.30 -2.25 -10.84
CA ALA A 421 -13.96 -2.56 -9.57
C ALA A 421 -14.30 -1.30 -8.78
N LYS A 422 -13.34 -0.38 -8.64
CA LYS A 422 -13.49 0.82 -7.81
C LYS A 422 -14.38 1.86 -8.46
N THR A 423 -14.08 2.25 -9.68
CA THR A 423 -14.77 3.36 -10.36
C THR A 423 -16.10 2.90 -10.97
N ASN A 424 -16.10 1.78 -11.71
CA ASN A 424 -17.25 1.34 -12.48
C ASN A 424 -18.17 0.38 -11.72
N GLY A 425 -17.64 -0.34 -10.70
CA GLY A 425 -18.41 -1.34 -9.95
C GLY A 425 -18.92 -2.48 -10.82
N GLU A 426 -18.14 -2.95 -11.81
CA GLU A 426 -18.57 -3.92 -12.82
C GLU A 426 -18.72 -5.34 -12.30
N HIS A 427 -18.16 -5.67 -11.14
CA HIS A 427 -18.21 -6.99 -10.52
C HIS A 427 -19.56 -7.25 -9.84
N ASP A 428 -19.99 -8.51 -9.82
CA ASP A 428 -21.03 -8.96 -8.89
C ASP A 428 -20.41 -9.34 -7.55
N ALA A 429 -19.52 -10.33 -7.53
CA ALA A 429 -18.71 -10.67 -6.37
C ALA A 429 -17.22 -10.50 -6.71
N ILE A 430 -16.42 -10.14 -5.72
CA ILE A 430 -14.99 -9.84 -5.91
C ILE A 430 -14.16 -10.37 -4.75
N LEU A 431 -13.08 -11.09 -5.07
CA LEU A 431 -12.03 -11.37 -4.10
C LEU A 431 -11.14 -10.16 -3.95
N TYR A 432 -11.04 -9.68 -2.74
CA TYR A 432 -10.21 -8.55 -2.38
C TYR A 432 -9.70 -8.71 -0.95
N GLY A 433 -9.11 -7.70 -0.40
CA GLY A 433 -8.67 -7.66 0.99
C GLY A 433 -8.11 -6.29 1.33
N TRP A 434 -7.67 -6.14 2.56
CA TRP A 434 -7.08 -4.91 3.04
C TRP A 434 -5.85 -5.19 3.90
N LEU A 435 -4.84 -4.39 3.75
CA LEU A 435 -3.74 -4.20 4.68
C LEU A 435 -4.03 -2.92 5.43
N GLY A 436 -3.85 -2.87 6.74
CA GLY A 436 -4.11 -1.64 7.48
C GLY A 436 -3.05 -0.59 7.18
N ASP A 437 -3.46 0.66 6.89
CA ASP A 437 -2.57 1.70 6.39
C ASP A 437 -2.12 2.70 7.47
N ASN A 438 -2.85 2.81 8.59
CA ASN A 438 -2.56 3.82 9.60
C ASN A 438 -2.69 3.35 11.07
N GLY A 439 -3.07 2.08 11.28
CA GLY A 439 -3.24 1.50 12.61
C GLY A 439 -4.50 1.92 13.37
N ASP A 440 -5.36 2.74 12.80
CA ASP A 440 -6.66 3.11 13.38
C ASP A 440 -7.79 2.24 12.80
N PRO A 441 -8.80 1.83 13.61
CA PRO A 441 -9.95 1.08 13.13
C PRO A 441 -10.74 1.76 12.02
N ASP A 442 -10.72 3.09 11.96
CA ASP A 442 -11.39 3.87 10.93
C ASP A 442 -10.89 3.53 9.52
N ASN A 443 -9.62 3.23 9.37
CA ASN A 443 -9.03 2.79 8.09
C ASN A 443 -9.65 1.48 7.56
N TRP A 444 -10.04 0.57 8.47
CA TRP A 444 -10.72 -0.66 8.10
C TRP A 444 -12.19 -0.43 7.76
N LEU A 445 -12.87 0.29 8.63
CA LEU A 445 -14.33 0.44 8.57
C LEU A 445 -14.74 1.57 7.62
N GLY A 446 -14.13 2.74 7.73
CA GLY A 446 -14.43 3.89 6.89
C GLY A 446 -14.01 3.67 5.44
N THR A 447 -12.74 3.31 5.21
CA THR A 447 -12.18 3.18 3.86
C THR A 447 -12.77 2.01 3.07
N THR A 448 -13.10 0.87 3.73
CA THR A 448 -13.57 -0.31 3.00
C THR A 448 -15.09 -0.54 3.03
N LEU A 449 -15.82 0.19 3.89
CA LEU A 449 -17.25 -0.02 4.12
C LEU A 449 -18.06 1.28 4.22
N GLY A 450 -17.40 2.44 4.41
CA GLY A 450 -18.06 3.74 4.53
C GLY A 450 -18.77 4.16 3.23
N CYS A 451 -19.79 5.01 3.37
CA CYS A 451 -20.56 5.52 2.24
C CYS A 451 -19.72 6.43 1.32
N ASP A 452 -18.78 7.20 1.85
CA ASP A 452 -17.88 8.04 1.04
C ASP A 452 -16.95 7.20 0.15
N ALA A 453 -16.66 5.96 0.55
CA ALA A 453 -15.77 5.05 -0.16
C ALA A 453 -16.44 4.18 -1.26
N VAL A 454 -17.75 4.35 -1.54
CA VAL A 454 -18.48 3.50 -2.53
C VAL A 454 -17.95 3.63 -3.95
N HIS A 455 -17.38 4.77 -4.33
CA HIS A 455 -16.73 4.98 -5.63
C HIS A 455 -15.21 4.78 -5.59
N GLY A 456 -14.70 4.25 -4.47
CA GLY A 456 -13.30 3.96 -4.21
C GLY A 456 -13.09 2.55 -3.68
N SER A 457 -12.56 2.46 -2.46
CA SER A 457 -12.08 1.19 -1.87
C SER A 457 -13.17 0.31 -1.27
N ASN A 458 -14.41 0.77 -1.17
CA ASN A 458 -15.55 -0.04 -0.75
C ASN A 458 -16.01 -0.97 -1.89
N MET A 459 -15.43 -2.17 -1.95
CA MET A 459 -15.71 -3.16 -3.00
C MET A 459 -17.12 -3.75 -2.92
N ALA A 460 -17.80 -3.64 -1.78
CA ALA A 460 -19.18 -4.06 -1.65
C ALA A 460 -20.17 -3.04 -2.24
N LYS A 461 -19.72 -1.81 -2.57
CA LYS A 461 -20.59 -0.69 -2.97
C LYS A 461 -21.74 -0.46 -1.99
N TRP A 462 -21.51 -0.85 -0.74
CA TRP A 462 -22.48 -0.81 0.34
C TRP A 462 -22.44 0.53 1.08
N CYS A 463 -23.62 1.10 1.31
CA CYS A 463 -23.76 2.31 2.10
C CYS A 463 -24.87 2.08 3.14
N ASN A 464 -24.54 2.21 4.41
CA ASN A 464 -25.48 2.04 5.52
C ASN A 464 -25.35 3.20 6.50
N ARG A 465 -26.41 4.00 6.64
CA ARG A 465 -26.40 5.20 7.45
C ARG A 465 -26.09 4.93 8.93
N GLN A 466 -26.67 3.86 9.51
CA GLN A 466 -26.41 3.50 10.90
C GLN A 466 -24.92 3.20 11.14
N PHE A 467 -24.30 2.50 10.19
CA PHE A 467 -22.87 2.19 10.22
C PHE A 467 -22.04 3.48 10.13
N ASP A 468 -22.32 4.33 9.15
CA ASP A 468 -21.60 5.60 8.94
C ASP A 468 -21.74 6.56 10.12
N ASP A 469 -22.94 6.67 10.73
CA ASP A 469 -23.17 7.50 11.91
C ASP A 469 -22.31 7.07 13.11
N LEU A 470 -22.04 5.76 13.26
CA LEU A 470 -21.14 5.23 14.30
C LEU A 470 -19.70 5.63 14.03
N LEU A 471 -19.24 5.56 12.78
CA LEU A 471 -17.89 5.98 12.40
C LEU A 471 -17.72 7.49 12.59
N ALA A 472 -18.70 8.27 12.13
CA ALA A 472 -18.67 9.72 12.29
C ALA A 472 -18.56 10.12 13.77
N LYS A 473 -19.33 9.47 14.65
CA LYS A 473 -19.23 9.68 16.11
C LYS A 473 -17.85 9.30 16.64
N ALA A 474 -17.26 8.18 16.18
CA ALA A 474 -15.94 7.73 16.63
C ALA A 474 -14.83 8.72 16.27
N ARG A 475 -14.94 9.42 15.13
CA ARG A 475 -13.98 10.46 14.70
C ARG A 475 -14.04 11.74 15.56
N LEU A 476 -15.14 11.95 16.30
CA LEU A 476 -15.32 13.13 17.17
C LEU A 476 -14.78 12.93 18.60
N VAL A 477 -14.40 11.72 18.98
CA VAL A 477 -14.09 11.34 20.36
C VAL A 477 -12.61 10.99 20.50
N THR A 478 -11.93 11.63 21.44
CA THR A 478 -10.51 11.36 21.75
C THR A 478 -10.32 10.15 22.68
N ASP A 479 -11.33 9.84 23.52
CA ASP A 479 -11.27 8.70 24.44
C ASP A 479 -11.33 7.37 23.69
N GLN A 480 -10.26 6.58 23.78
CA GLN A 480 -10.13 5.31 23.09
C GLN A 480 -11.18 4.27 23.49
N ASN A 481 -11.63 4.26 24.76
CA ASN A 481 -12.64 3.31 25.21
C ASN A 481 -14.01 3.63 24.61
N ALA A 482 -14.36 4.91 24.52
CA ALA A 482 -15.58 5.35 23.86
C ALA A 482 -15.53 5.05 22.35
N ARG A 483 -14.41 5.30 21.68
CA ARG A 483 -14.20 4.91 20.27
C ARG A 483 -14.31 3.40 20.08
N THR A 484 -13.73 2.60 20.98
CA THR A 484 -13.80 1.13 20.94
C THR A 484 -15.26 0.66 20.87
N LYS A 485 -16.13 1.16 21.73
CA LYS A 485 -17.55 0.79 21.75
C LYS A 485 -18.25 1.12 20.44
N LEU A 486 -18.02 2.30 19.88
CA LEU A 486 -18.62 2.73 18.62
C LEU A 486 -18.17 1.83 17.44
N TYR A 487 -16.90 1.46 17.39
CA TYR A 487 -16.39 0.55 16.35
C TYR A 487 -16.85 -0.90 16.58
N GLU A 488 -17.03 -1.35 17.83
CA GLU A 488 -17.62 -2.65 18.13
C GLU A 488 -19.09 -2.72 17.69
N GLU A 489 -19.88 -1.66 17.92
CA GLU A 489 -21.24 -1.54 17.41
C GLU A 489 -21.29 -1.52 15.87
N ALA A 490 -20.38 -0.81 15.21
CA ALA A 490 -20.28 -0.83 13.75
C ALA A 490 -20.01 -2.23 13.20
N GLN A 491 -19.15 -3.03 13.87
CA GLN A 491 -18.93 -4.42 13.50
C GLN A 491 -20.17 -5.31 13.66
N VAL A 492 -21.05 -5.01 14.61
CA VAL A 492 -22.36 -5.70 14.72
C VAL A 492 -23.21 -5.40 13.50
N VAL A 493 -23.33 -4.12 13.11
CA VAL A 493 -24.09 -3.73 11.90
C VAL A 493 -23.51 -4.40 10.66
N PHE A 494 -22.19 -4.43 10.51
CA PHE A 494 -21.52 -5.15 9.43
C PHE A 494 -21.92 -6.62 9.38
N LYS A 495 -21.87 -7.32 10.52
CA LYS A 495 -22.21 -8.75 10.63
C LYS A 495 -23.67 -9.02 10.25
N ASP A 496 -24.58 -8.13 10.64
CA ASP A 496 -26.00 -8.25 10.29
C ASP A 496 -26.29 -8.02 8.81
N ARG A 497 -25.53 -7.16 8.15
CA ARG A 497 -25.77 -6.75 6.77
C ARG A 497 -24.97 -7.52 5.73
N VAL A 498 -23.88 -8.18 6.13
CA VAL A 498 -23.01 -9.03 5.30
C VAL A 498 -22.64 -8.36 3.95
N PRO A 499 -22.05 -7.15 3.95
CA PRO A 499 -21.60 -6.53 2.69
C PRO A 499 -20.48 -7.31 2.03
N TYR A 500 -19.66 -8.02 2.83
CA TYR A 500 -18.70 -9.01 2.38
C TYR A 500 -18.52 -10.14 3.42
N THR A 501 -18.01 -11.27 2.97
CA THR A 501 -17.59 -12.38 3.82
C THR A 501 -16.11 -12.25 4.14
N PRO A 502 -15.69 -11.98 5.39
CA PRO A 502 -14.31 -12.13 5.80
C PRO A 502 -13.86 -13.59 5.67
N LEU A 503 -12.68 -13.83 5.10
CA LEU A 503 -12.19 -15.19 4.83
C LEU A 503 -11.00 -15.56 5.72
N ALA A 504 -9.96 -14.72 5.73
CA ALA A 504 -8.70 -15.04 6.40
C ALA A 504 -7.94 -13.80 6.88
N HIS A 505 -7.17 -13.98 7.96
CA HIS A 505 -6.06 -13.12 8.34
C HIS A 505 -4.76 -13.90 8.09
N ALA A 506 -4.00 -13.51 7.09
CA ALA A 506 -2.78 -14.20 6.69
C ALA A 506 -1.59 -13.81 7.58
N ASN A 507 -0.74 -14.77 7.94
CA ASN A 507 0.57 -14.48 8.49
C ASN A 507 1.49 -13.89 7.41
N ILE A 508 2.34 -12.94 7.78
CA ILE A 508 3.31 -12.35 6.87
C ILE A 508 4.64 -13.08 7.00
N PHE A 509 5.21 -13.47 5.87
CA PHE A 509 6.57 -13.98 5.74
C PHE A 509 7.33 -13.14 4.74
N GLN A 510 8.57 -12.83 5.06
CA GLN A 510 9.43 -12.02 4.23
C GLN A 510 10.81 -12.67 4.13
N PRO A 511 11.04 -13.55 3.13
CA PRO A 511 12.37 -14.04 2.83
C PRO A 511 13.18 -12.93 2.18
N ILE A 512 14.41 -12.74 2.67
CA ILE A 512 15.39 -11.77 2.17
C ILE A 512 16.75 -12.42 2.07
N SER A 513 17.63 -11.89 1.23
CA SER A 513 19.06 -12.28 1.23
C SER A 513 19.70 -12.00 2.59
N LYS A 514 20.53 -12.89 3.10
CA LYS A 514 21.33 -12.66 4.33
C LYS A 514 22.28 -11.47 4.22
N ARG A 515 22.61 -11.04 3.00
CA ARG A 515 23.41 -9.83 2.74
C ARG A 515 22.66 -8.54 3.03
N VAL A 516 21.33 -8.59 3.21
CA VAL A 516 20.47 -7.44 3.51
C VAL A 516 20.32 -7.34 5.02
N HIS A 517 20.68 -6.18 5.56
CA HIS A 517 20.52 -5.86 6.98
C HIS A 517 19.64 -4.62 7.15
N GLY A 518 18.99 -4.50 8.30
CA GLY A 518 18.14 -3.35 8.61
C GLY A 518 16.78 -3.37 7.90
N TYR A 519 16.44 -4.42 7.14
CA TYR A 519 15.09 -4.59 6.60
C TYR A 519 14.11 -4.91 7.74
N LEU A 520 12.99 -4.20 7.78
CA LEU A 520 11.92 -4.39 8.76
C LEU A 520 10.61 -4.69 8.03
N ILE A 521 9.88 -5.70 8.50
CA ILE A 521 8.50 -5.90 8.04
C ILE A 521 7.66 -4.72 8.52
N SER A 522 6.99 -4.05 7.59
CA SER A 522 6.01 -3.03 7.92
C SER A 522 4.69 -3.70 8.33
N PRO A 523 4.11 -3.38 9.49
CA PRO A 523 2.75 -3.81 9.80
C PRO A 523 1.73 -3.23 8.81
N LEU A 524 2.05 -2.13 8.14
CA LEU A 524 1.23 -1.45 7.13
C LEU A 524 1.41 -2.02 5.72
N GLY A 525 2.25 -3.04 5.53
CA GLY A 525 2.34 -3.86 4.32
C GLY A 525 3.29 -3.37 3.23
N GLY A 526 3.76 -2.14 3.23
CA GLY A 526 4.69 -1.62 2.21
C GLY A 526 6.15 -2.02 2.43
N HIS A 527 6.97 -1.82 1.41
CA HIS A 527 8.42 -2.06 1.44
C HIS A 527 9.19 -0.75 1.47
N ARG A 528 9.89 -0.47 2.57
CA ARG A 528 10.78 0.69 2.68
C ARG A 528 12.23 0.26 2.51
N PHE A 529 12.98 1.03 1.73
CA PHE A 529 14.35 0.72 1.31
C PHE A 529 15.40 1.65 1.96
N ASP A 530 14.97 2.73 2.60
CA ASP A 530 15.79 3.54 3.51
C ASP A 530 16.22 2.70 4.73
N GLY A 531 17.39 2.97 5.30
CA GLY A 531 17.96 2.23 6.44
C GLY A 531 18.37 0.78 6.14
N ILE A 532 18.30 0.33 4.89
CA ILE A 532 18.85 -0.96 4.48
C ILE A 532 20.35 -0.81 4.23
N THR A 533 21.14 -1.71 4.82
CA THR A 533 22.56 -1.90 4.48
C THR A 533 22.74 -3.20 3.71
N PHE A 534 23.79 -3.27 2.91
CA PHE A 534 24.04 -4.38 2.02
C PHE A 534 25.55 -4.70 1.97
N ASP A 535 25.93 -6.00 2.19
CA ASP A 535 27.32 -6.47 2.20
C ASP A 535 27.83 -6.78 0.79
#